data_192d22e7d0960c59b17091c7193c5e8a
#
_entry.id   192d22e7d0960c59b17091c7193c5e8a
#
_cell.length_a   1.000
_cell.length_b   1.000
_cell.length_c   1.000
_cell.angle_alpha   90.00
_cell.angle_beta   90.00
_cell.angle_gamma   90.00
#
_symmetry.space_group_name_H-M   'P 1'
#
loop_
_entity.id
_entity.type
_entity.pdbx_description
1 polymer ?
#
loop_
_entity_poly.entity_id
_entity_poly.type
_entity_poly.pdbx_seq_one_letter_code
_entity_poly.pdbx_strand_id
1 'polypeptide(L)'
;MNELYQAAGEWELALDLASYSDRIHLRSTHHRYALHLEALGSYDNAARHFELANTHRREVPRMLVTRGEQAALERYIMRAKDTELMRWWAGYCESLGHIDSAQHCYESVGDYYSLVRVACFSNQTNHAVEIIGQSFSAAGAYHLARHFEGCGDINKAINYFAKSGCYN
;
A
#
# COMPACT_ATOMS: atom_id res chain seq x y z
N MET A 1 -24.17 8.08 -25.74
CA MET A 1 -25.04 6.93 -25.40
C MET A 1 -24.71 6.35 -24.03
N ASN A 2 -23.45 6.01 -23.76
CA ASN A 2 -23.01 5.46 -22.44
C ASN A 2 -23.41 6.37 -21.24
N GLU A 3 -23.16 7.67 -21.34
CA GLU A 3 -23.53 8.63 -20.28
C GLU A 3 -25.05 8.74 -20.03
N LEU A 4 -25.87 8.51 -21.06
CA LEU A 4 -27.32 8.49 -20.92
C LEU A 4 -27.78 7.26 -20.12
N TYR A 5 -27.21 6.08 -20.35
CA TYR A 5 -27.49 4.88 -19.56
C TYR A 5 -27.05 5.06 -18.10
N GLN A 6 -25.87 5.66 -17.87
CA GLN A 6 -25.40 5.97 -16.52
C GLN A 6 -26.35 6.94 -15.79
N ALA A 7 -26.80 7.99 -16.48
CA ALA A 7 -27.74 8.96 -15.90
C ALA A 7 -29.12 8.35 -15.60
N ALA A 8 -29.54 7.36 -16.40
CA ALA A 8 -30.77 6.60 -16.18
C ALA A 8 -30.64 5.51 -15.08
N GLY A 9 -29.43 5.25 -14.59
CA GLY A 9 -29.17 4.17 -13.64
C GLY A 9 -29.06 2.77 -14.27
N GLU A 10 -29.06 2.70 -15.59
CA GLU A 10 -28.99 1.45 -16.37
C GLU A 10 -27.51 1.01 -16.56
N TRP A 11 -26.87 0.65 -15.44
CA TRP A 11 -25.44 0.40 -15.37
C TRP A 11 -24.97 -0.82 -16.17
N GLU A 12 -25.79 -1.87 -16.23
CA GLU A 12 -25.47 -3.08 -17.01
C GLU A 12 -25.40 -2.74 -18.50
N LEU A 13 -26.39 -1.99 -19.02
CA LEU A 13 -26.40 -1.54 -20.40
C LEU A 13 -25.25 -0.58 -20.71
N ALA A 14 -24.88 0.28 -19.76
CA ALA A 14 -23.74 1.16 -19.89
C ALA A 14 -22.42 0.38 -19.98
N LEU A 15 -22.25 -0.67 -19.17
CA LEU A 15 -21.08 -1.54 -19.18
C LEU A 15 -21.01 -2.41 -20.45
N ASP A 16 -22.13 -2.97 -20.88
CA ASP A 16 -22.19 -3.73 -22.12
C ASP A 16 -21.81 -2.86 -23.32
N LEU A 17 -22.38 -1.67 -23.42
CA LEU A 17 -22.02 -0.73 -24.46
C LEU A 17 -20.53 -0.36 -24.41
N ALA A 18 -19.98 -0.10 -23.21
CA ALA A 18 -18.58 0.21 -23.04
C ALA A 18 -17.66 -0.95 -23.44
N SER A 19 -18.06 -2.19 -23.15
CA SER A 19 -17.26 -3.37 -23.47
C SER A 19 -17.15 -3.65 -24.97
N TYR A 20 -18.23 -3.41 -25.73
CA TYR A 20 -18.28 -3.71 -27.17
C TYR A 20 -17.88 -2.54 -28.08
N SER A 21 -18.34 -1.34 -27.75
CA SER A 21 -18.26 -0.20 -28.67
C SER A 21 -17.43 0.98 -28.15
N ASP A 22 -17.16 1.04 -26.83
CA ASP A 22 -16.54 2.21 -26.20
C ASP A 22 -15.51 1.81 -25.13
N ARG A 23 -14.58 0.96 -25.54
CA ARG A 23 -13.55 0.39 -24.61
C ARG A 23 -12.70 1.44 -23.90
N ILE A 24 -12.56 2.63 -24.49
CA ILE A 24 -11.82 3.74 -23.89
C ILE A 24 -12.47 4.16 -22.57
N HIS A 25 -13.80 4.14 -22.51
CA HIS A 25 -14.56 4.54 -21.34
C HIS A 25 -14.92 3.38 -20.38
N LEU A 26 -14.53 2.14 -20.70
CA LEU A 26 -14.90 0.98 -19.88
C LEU A 26 -14.45 1.12 -18.42
N ARG A 27 -13.19 1.52 -18.19
CA ARG A 27 -12.67 1.71 -16.84
C ARG A 27 -13.37 2.83 -16.09
N SER A 28 -13.64 3.95 -16.75
CA SER A 28 -14.36 5.07 -16.14
C SER A 28 -15.82 4.71 -15.83
N THR A 29 -16.46 3.88 -16.68
CA THR A 29 -17.80 3.36 -16.42
C THR A 29 -17.82 2.44 -15.19
N HIS A 30 -16.86 1.51 -15.08
CA HIS A 30 -16.71 0.69 -13.88
C HIS A 30 -16.48 1.55 -12.63
N HIS A 31 -15.63 2.57 -12.70
CA HIS A 31 -15.38 3.46 -11.57
C HIS A 31 -16.63 4.20 -11.12
N ARG A 32 -17.38 4.78 -12.05
CA ARG A 32 -18.65 5.48 -11.73
C ARG A 32 -19.69 4.53 -11.16
N TYR A 33 -19.79 3.32 -11.70
CA TYR A 33 -20.71 2.31 -11.17
C TYR A 33 -20.29 1.88 -9.75
N ALA A 34 -19.00 1.73 -9.48
CA ALA A 34 -18.51 1.44 -8.14
C ALA A 34 -18.91 2.52 -7.12
N LEU A 35 -18.79 3.81 -7.48
CA LEU A 35 -19.25 4.92 -6.63
C LEU A 35 -20.76 4.86 -6.39
N HIS A 36 -21.55 4.49 -7.40
CA HIS A 36 -23.00 4.32 -7.25
C HIS A 36 -23.33 3.16 -6.29
N LEU A 37 -22.63 2.01 -6.44
CA LEU A 37 -22.78 0.85 -5.54
C LEU A 37 -22.37 1.18 -4.11
N GLU A 38 -21.31 1.97 -3.93
CA GLU A 38 -20.87 2.47 -2.63
C GLU A 38 -21.99 3.33 -1.98
N ALA A 39 -22.61 4.22 -2.74
CA ALA A 39 -23.72 5.06 -2.26
C ALA A 39 -24.95 4.22 -1.87
N LEU A 40 -25.18 3.09 -2.54
CA LEU A 40 -26.24 2.13 -2.20
C LEU A 40 -25.87 1.18 -1.04
N GLY A 41 -24.64 1.26 -0.51
CA GLY A 41 -24.16 0.39 0.55
C GLY A 41 -23.73 -1.01 0.09
N SER A 42 -23.60 -1.25 -1.21
CA SER A 42 -23.15 -2.53 -1.78
C SER A 42 -21.63 -2.56 -1.92
N TYR A 43 -20.91 -2.59 -0.79
CA TYR A 43 -19.46 -2.37 -0.73
C TYR A 43 -18.61 -3.46 -1.38
N ASP A 44 -19.03 -4.74 -1.27
CA ASP A 44 -18.31 -5.85 -1.91
C ASP A 44 -18.36 -5.76 -3.44
N ASN A 45 -19.52 -5.38 -3.99
CA ASN A 45 -19.67 -5.15 -5.42
C ASN A 45 -18.93 -3.88 -5.85
N ALA A 46 -18.99 -2.81 -5.05
CA ALA A 46 -18.20 -1.59 -5.30
C ALA A 46 -16.70 -1.91 -5.39
N ALA A 47 -16.16 -2.69 -4.45
CA ALA A 47 -14.75 -3.10 -4.46
C ALA A 47 -14.37 -3.85 -5.75
N ARG A 48 -15.20 -4.79 -6.21
CA ARG A 48 -14.99 -5.51 -7.48
C ARG A 48 -14.94 -4.57 -8.68
N HIS A 49 -15.85 -3.60 -8.74
CA HIS A 49 -15.86 -2.63 -9.83
C HIS A 49 -14.70 -1.63 -9.75
N PHE A 50 -14.21 -1.28 -8.55
CA PHE A 50 -12.96 -0.53 -8.40
C PHE A 50 -11.74 -1.33 -8.87
N GLU A 51 -11.73 -2.67 -8.69
CA GLU A 51 -10.68 -3.54 -9.25
C GLU A 51 -10.71 -3.53 -10.79
N LEU A 52 -11.88 -3.70 -11.41
CA LEU A 52 -12.05 -3.65 -12.86
C LEU A 52 -11.71 -2.28 -13.45
N ALA A 53 -11.94 -1.22 -12.71
CA ALA A 53 -11.54 0.14 -13.07
C ALA A 53 -10.03 0.40 -12.92
N ASN A 54 -9.30 -0.50 -12.23
CA ASN A 54 -7.91 -0.31 -11.79
C ASN A 54 -7.72 0.91 -10.86
N THR A 55 -8.73 1.21 -10.03
CA THR A 55 -8.72 2.30 -9.04
C THR A 55 -8.78 1.78 -7.60
N HIS A 56 -8.81 0.47 -7.42
CA HIS A 56 -8.97 -0.22 -6.14
C HIS A 56 -7.91 0.15 -5.11
N ARG A 57 -6.65 0.42 -5.52
CA ARG A 57 -5.55 0.78 -4.61
C ARG A 57 -5.82 2.03 -3.80
N ARG A 58 -6.64 2.93 -4.34
CA ARG A 58 -7.02 4.20 -3.71
C ARG A 58 -8.43 4.13 -3.12
N GLU A 59 -9.39 3.65 -3.91
CA GLU A 59 -10.79 3.78 -3.58
C GLU A 59 -11.25 2.77 -2.52
N VAL A 60 -10.75 1.53 -2.54
CA VAL A 60 -11.13 0.55 -1.53
C VAL A 60 -10.60 0.92 -0.14
N PRO A 61 -9.32 1.32 0.04
CA PRO A 61 -8.85 1.85 1.32
C PRO A 61 -9.64 3.08 1.78
N ARG A 62 -9.88 4.05 0.89
CA ARG A 62 -10.68 5.24 1.20
C ARG A 62 -12.06 4.84 1.74
N MET A 63 -12.78 3.99 1.02
CA MET A 63 -14.12 3.52 1.37
C MET A 63 -14.14 2.83 2.73
N LEU A 64 -13.24 1.86 2.99
CA LEU A 64 -13.23 1.07 4.21
C LEU A 64 -12.68 1.83 5.42
N VAL A 65 -11.68 2.71 5.23
CA VAL A 65 -11.17 3.59 6.30
C VAL A 65 -12.22 4.60 6.73
N THR A 66 -12.93 5.24 5.79
CA THR A 66 -14.01 6.20 6.11
C THR A 66 -15.11 5.56 6.94
N ARG A 67 -15.33 4.26 6.81
CA ARG A 67 -16.31 3.48 7.55
C ARG A 67 -15.80 2.92 8.87
N GLY A 68 -14.50 3.04 9.14
CA GLY A 68 -13.87 2.44 10.31
C GLY A 68 -13.74 0.90 10.25
N GLU A 69 -13.87 0.30 9.07
CA GLU A 69 -13.85 -1.15 8.86
C GLU A 69 -12.42 -1.68 8.61
N GLN A 70 -11.52 -1.44 9.55
CA GLN A 70 -10.10 -1.83 9.43
C GLN A 70 -9.90 -3.33 9.20
N ALA A 71 -10.65 -4.19 9.91
CA ALA A 71 -10.54 -5.64 9.76
C ALA A 71 -11.01 -6.12 8.37
N ALA A 72 -11.97 -5.44 7.74
CA ALA A 72 -12.39 -5.74 6.38
C ALA A 72 -11.31 -5.30 5.38
N LEU A 73 -10.69 -4.15 5.61
CA LEU A 73 -9.60 -3.63 4.81
C LEU A 73 -8.38 -4.55 4.84
N GLU A 74 -7.96 -5.00 6.02
CA GLU A 74 -6.85 -5.94 6.19
C GLU A 74 -7.12 -7.24 5.40
N ARG A 75 -8.29 -7.84 5.58
CA ARG A 75 -8.68 -9.06 4.83
C ARG A 75 -8.68 -8.84 3.32
N TYR A 76 -9.14 -7.68 2.87
CA TYR A 76 -9.11 -7.32 1.45
C TYR A 76 -7.68 -7.26 0.92
N ILE A 77 -6.78 -6.56 1.61
CA ILE A 77 -5.37 -6.38 1.22
C ILE A 77 -4.63 -7.72 1.17
N MET A 78 -4.81 -8.56 2.20
CA MET A 78 -4.18 -9.89 2.24
C MET A 78 -4.68 -10.80 1.11
N ARG A 79 -5.95 -10.68 0.72
CA ARG A 79 -6.51 -11.41 -0.43
C ARG A 79 -6.00 -10.89 -1.77
N ALA A 80 -5.90 -9.59 -1.92
CA ALA A 80 -5.51 -8.94 -3.18
C ALA A 80 -4.05 -9.25 -3.58
N LYS A 81 -3.17 -9.48 -2.60
CA LYS A 81 -1.73 -9.74 -2.79
C LYS A 81 -1.03 -8.69 -3.65
N ASP A 82 -1.54 -7.46 -3.61
CA ASP A 82 -0.98 -6.32 -4.34
C ASP A 82 0.13 -5.68 -3.51
N THR A 83 1.35 -5.70 -4.01
CA THR A 83 2.55 -5.25 -3.31
C THR A 83 2.48 -3.77 -2.91
N GLU A 84 1.91 -2.90 -3.78
CA GLU A 84 1.80 -1.47 -3.46
C GLU A 84 0.73 -1.21 -2.42
N LEU A 85 -0.38 -1.94 -2.50
CA LEU A 85 -1.44 -1.87 -1.52
C LEU A 85 -0.99 -2.38 -0.14
N MET A 86 -0.20 -3.46 -0.10
CA MET A 86 0.40 -3.97 1.13
C MET A 86 1.41 -2.98 1.73
N ARG A 87 2.23 -2.32 0.89
CA ARG A 87 3.14 -1.26 1.34
C ARG A 87 2.40 -0.06 1.91
N TRP A 88 1.32 0.35 1.26
CA TRP A 88 0.43 1.40 1.77
C TRP A 88 -0.17 1.02 3.12
N TRP A 89 -0.64 -0.23 3.27
CA TRP A 89 -1.21 -0.75 4.52
C TRP A 89 -0.19 -0.77 5.65
N ALA A 90 1.05 -1.19 5.36
CA ALA A 90 2.14 -1.14 6.33
C ALA A 90 2.36 0.28 6.87
N GLY A 91 2.39 1.29 5.98
CA GLY A 91 2.48 2.70 6.37
C GLY A 91 1.26 3.18 7.17
N TYR A 92 0.07 2.68 6.85
CA TYR A 92 -1.14 2.98 7.62
C TYR A 92 -1.09 2.37 9.04
N CYS A 93 -0.68 1.09 9.17
CA CYS A 93 -0.44 0.44 10.47
C CYS A 93 0.60 1.20 11.30
N GLU A 94 1.69 1.63 10.67
CA GLU A 94 2.72 2.46 11.31
C GLU A 94 2.13 3.77 11.86
N SER A 95 1.28 4.44 11.10
CA SER A 95 0.63 5.69 11.52
C SER A 95 -0.32 5.51 12.72
N LEU A 96 -0.84 4.30 12.90
CA LEU A 96 -1.67 3.92 14.05
C LEU A 96 -0.86 3.39 15.24
N GLY A 97 0.46 3.26 15.11
CA GLY A 97 1.34 2.70 16.13
C GLY A 97 1.35 1.16 16.17
N HIS A 98 0.75 0.48 15.20
CA HIS A 98 0.76 -0.98 15.07
C HIS A 98 2.07 -1.44 14.41
N ILE A 99 3.17 -1.29 15.12
CA ILE A 99 4.53 -1.46 14.59
C ILE A 99 4.80 -2.90 14.14
N ASP A 100 4.39 -3.90 14.91
CA ASP A 100 4.61 -5.31 14.57
C ASP A 100 3.89 -5.70 13.26
N SER A 101 2.64 -5.23 13.08
CA SER A 101 1.88 -5.45 11.84
C SER A 101 2.53 -4.75 10.65
N ALA A 102 3.05 -3.53 10.86
CA ALA A 102 3.75 -2.79 9.82
C ALA A 102 5.03 -3.51 9.40
N GLN A 103 5.85 -3.97 10.35
CA GLN A 103 7.07 -4.74 10.08
C GLN A 103 6.77 -6.01 9.28
N HIS A 104 5.78 -6.79 9.70
CA HIS A 104 5.37 -8.01 9.00
C HIS A 104 4.96 -7.73 7.54
N CYS A 105 4.20 -6.66 7.30
CA CYS A 105 3.81 -6.27 5.95
C CYS A 105 5.00 -5.80 5.11
N TYR A 106 5.91 -4.98 5.66
CA TYR A 106 7.13 -4.54 4.94
C TYR A 106 8.04 -5.73 4.60
N GLU A 107 8.18 -6.68 5.52
CA GLU A 107 8.94 -7.91 5.27
C GLU A 107 8.34 -8.74 4.14
N SER A 108 7.03 -8.93 4.14
CA SER A 108 6.31 -9.72 3.13
C SER A 108 6.42 -9.14 1.71
N VAL A 109 6.60 -7.83 1.57
CA VAL A 109 6.78 -7.15 0.28
C VAL A 109 8.24 -6.86 -0.07
N GLY A 110 9.20 -7.23 0.81
CA GLY A 110 10.62 -6.99 0.60
C GLY A 110 11.03 -5.53 0.67
N ASP A 111 10.27 -4.68 1.37
CA ASP A 111 10.62 -3.26 1.59
C ASP A 111 11.57 -3.12 2.78
N TYR A 112 12.80 -3.56 2.56
CA TYR A 112 13.83 -3.58 3.60
C TYR A 112 14.23 -2.19 4.09
N TYR A 113 14.09 -1.15 3.26
CA TYR A 113 14.36 0.22 3.71
C TYR A 113 13.35 0.64 4.79
N SER A 114 12.05 0.48 4.53
CA SER A 114 11.01 0.82 5.50
C SER A 114 11.11 -0.05 6.76
N LEU A 115 11.45 -1.33 6.60
CA LEU A 115 11.64 -2.26 7.70
C LEU A 115 12.78 -1.82 8.63
N VAL A 116 13.95 -1.45 8.08
CA VAL A 116 15.09 -0.92 8.84
C VAL A 116 14.72 0.40 9.53
N ARG A 117 14.03 1.29 8.83
CA ARG A 117 13.58 2.57 9.37
C ARG A 117 12.70 2.38 10.60
N VAL A 118 11.71 1.50 10.50
CA VAL A 118 10.79 1.20 11.61
C VAL A 118 11.50 0.52 12.77
N ALA A 119 12.42 -0.42 12.50
CA ALA A 119 13.23 -1.07 13.52
C ALA A 119 14.14 -0.08 14.28
N CYS A 120 14.75 0.88 13.57
CA CYS A 120 15.52 1.95 14.20
C CYS A 120 14.65 2.86 15.06
N PHE A 121 13.47 3.23 14.57
CA PHE A 121 12.51 4.06 15.32
C PHE A 121 12.03 3.37 16.60
N SER A 122 11.85 2.06 16.58
CA SER A 122 11.41 1.25 17.73
C SER A 122 12.57 0.81 18.65
N ASN A 123 13.77 1.37 18.48
CA ASN A 123 14.99 0.98 19.21
C ASN A 123 15.38 -0.52 19.07
N GLN A 124 14.90 -1.18 18.02
CA GLN A 124 15.23 -2.57 17.68
C GLN A 124 16.49 -2.63 16.80
N THR A 125 17.56 -1.98 17.23
CA THR A 125 18.78 -1.78 16.42
C THR A 125 19.42 -3.11 16.01
N ASN A 126 19.41 -4.15 16.87
CA ASN A 126 19.94 -5.47 16.53
C ASN A 126 19.17 -6.11 15.36
N HIS A 127 17.83 -5.99 15.38
CA HIS A 127 17.00 -6.46 14.29
C HIS A 127 17.30 -5.71 12.98
N ALA A 128 17.47 -4.38 13.04
CA ALA A 128 17.87 -3.60 11.87
C ALA A 128 19.23 -4.06 11.29
N VAL A 129 20.18 -4.45 12.15
CA VAL A 129 21.46 -5.02 11.72
C VAL A 129 21.30 -6.36 11.01
N GLU A 130 20.44 -7.24 11.54
CA GLU A 130 20.14 -8.55 10.92
C GLU A 130 19.49 -8.39 9.55
N ILE A 131 18.52 -7.48 9.41
CA ILE A 131 17.85 -7.17 8.14
C ILE A 131 18.87 -6.75 7.09
N ILE A 132 19.80 -5.86 7.42
CA ILE A 132 20.85 -5.42 6.50
C ILE A 132 21.82 -6.54 6.16
N GLY A 133 22.11 -7.44 7.09
CA GLY A 133 22.95 -8.61 6.85
C GLY A 133 22.36 -9.59 5.83
N GLN A 134 21.03 -9.68 5.77
CA GLN A 134 20.30 -10.60 4.89
C GLN A 134 19.90 -9.95 3.56
N SER A 135 19.49 -8.68 3.57
CA SER A 135 18.91 -8.01 2.40
C SER A 135 19.90 -7.28 1.50
N PHE A 136 21.08 -6.94 2.00
CA PHE A 136 22.08 -6.11 1.30
C PHE A 136 21.52 -4.75 0.80
N SER A 137 20.47 -4.23 1.44
CA SER A 137 19.85 -2.97 1.05
C SER A 137 20.77 -1.77 1.31
N ALA A 138 21.29 -1.15 0.24
CA ALA A 138 22.15 0.04 0.35
C ALA A 138 21.42 1.22 1.04
N ALA A 139 20.14 1.45 0.70
CA ALA A 139 19.32 2.51 1.31
C ALA A 139 19.08 2.22 2.80
N GLY A 140 18.79 0.97 3.16
CA GLY A 140 18.64 0.55 4.56
C GLY A 140 19.95 0.70 5.33
N ALA A 141 21.08 0.32 4.74
CA ALA A 141 22.41 0.48 5.35
C ALA A 141 22.73 1.96 5.62
N TYR A 142 22.41 2.85 4.66
CA TYR A 142 22.56 4.29 4.85
C TYR A 142 21.72 4.81 6.02
N HIS A 143 20.46 4.39 6.09
CA HIS A 143 19.56 4.80 7.19
C HIS A 143 20.08 4.32 8.54
N LEU A 144 20.54 3.07 8.62
CA LEU A 144 21.12 2.51 9.83
C LEU A 144 22.42 3.23 10.25
N ALA A 145 23.26 3.62 9.27
CA ALA A 145 24.45 4.42 9.51
C ALA A 145 24.11 5.77 10.16
N ARG A 146 23.09 6.48 9.62
CA ARG A 146 22.58 7.74 10.19
C ARG A 146 22.02 7.56 11.60
N HIS A 147 21.36 6.44 11.86
CA HIS A 147 20.88 6.11 13.21
C HIS A 147 22.05 5.94 14.20
N PHE A 148 23.09 5.18 13.84
CA PHE A 148 24.29 5.02 14.68
C PHE A 148 25.04 6.33 14.89
N GLU A 149 25.14 7.16 13.87
CA GLU A 149 25.71 8.52 13.99
C GLU A 149 24.94 9.36 15.01
N GLY A 150 23.60 9.35 14.96
CA GLY A 150 22.76 10.04 15.95
C GLY A 150 22.89 9.50 17.36
N CYS A 151 23.20 8.20 17.51
CA CYS A 151 23.48 7.57 18.82
C CYS A 151 24.92 7.77 19.31
N GLY A 152 25.81 8.38 18.51
CA GLY A 152 27.22 8.61 18.86
C GLY A 152 28.13 7.38 18.64
N ASP A 153 27.64 6.29 18.05
CA ASP A 153 28.46 5.11 17.71
C ASP A 153 29.10 5.30 16.33
N ILE A 154 30.13 6.12 16.29
CA ILE A 154 30.81 6.54 15.05
C ILE A 154 31.43 5.33 14.32
N ASN A 155 31.95 4.34 15.04
CA ASN A 155 32.57 3.17 14.42
C ASN A 155 31.56 2.34 13.60
N LYS A 156 30.38 2.10 14.17
CA LYS A 156 29.29 1.43 13.44
C LYS A 156 28.75 2.29 12.31
N ALA A 157 28.59 3.59 12.51
CA ALA A 157 28.16 4.51 11.48
C ALA A 157 29.05 4.43 10.24
N ILE A 158 30.39 4.54 10.40
CA ILE A 158 31.36 4.42 9.31
C ILE A 158 31.22 3.08 8.58
N ASN A 159 31.09 1.96 9.32
CA ASN A 159 30.95 0.63 8.72
C ASN A 159 29.68 0.54 7.85
N TYR A 160 28.54 1.07 8.31
CA TYR A 160 27.29 1.02 7.55
C TYR A 160 27.24 2.04 6.42
N PHE A 161 27.89 3.20 6.53
CA PHE A 161 28.12 4.10 5.41
C PHE A 161 28.94 3.42 4.31
N ALA A 162 30.01 2.71 4.68
CA ALA A 162 30.79 1.94 3.71
C ALA A 162 29.94 0.86 3.00
N LYS A 163 29.09 0.13 3.73
CA LYS A 163 28.15 -0.86 3.17
C LYS A 163 27.10 -0.24 2.24
N SER A 164 26.69 0.98 2.49
CA SER A 164 25.74 1.70 1.63
C SER A 164 26.35 2.19 0.31
N GLY A 165 27.67 2.20 0.20
CA GLY A 165 28.40 2.80 -0.93
C GLY A 165 28.43 4.33 -0.93
N CYS A 166 27.95 4.97 0.12
CA CYS A 166 27.98 6.44 0.28
C CYS A 166 29.22 6.82 1.10
N TYR A 167 30.26 7.26 0.40
CA TYR A 167 31.60 7.58 0.99
C TYR A 167 31.79 9.07 1.29
N ASN A 168 30.75 9.89 1.18
CA ASN A 168 30.86 11.34 1.39
C ASN A 168 30.43 11.73 2.80
#